data_b4f6c8701d1c272e0a2f9fc248c07646
#
_entry.id   b4f6c8701d1c272e0a2f9fc248c07646
#
_cell.length_a   1.000
_cell.length_b   1.000
_cell.length_c   1.000
_cell.angle_alpha   90.00
_cell.angle_beta   90.00
_cell.angle_gamma   90.00
#
_symmetry.space_group_name_H-M   'P 1'
#
loop_
_entity.id
_entity.type
_entity.pdbx_description
1 polymer ?
#
loop_
_entity_poly.entity_id
_entity_poly.type
_entity_poly.pdbx_seq_one_letter_code
_entity_poly.pdbx_strand_id
1 'polypeptide(L)'
;MMKWIPVALALLLSACSSSPQKTYYQLPALGAPAAAGSSGASTRQLWLEHVSVADYLAQSGVVYQTNDVQYVIAQNNLWASPLDQQLQQTLVTNLSSALPGWVVSSQPMSSDQDVLNVTISGFHGRFDGKAIIRGEWVLNRQGRLIK
;
A
#
# COMPACT_ATOMS: atom_id res chain seq x y z
N MET A 1 -33.64 30.57 42.76
CA MET A 1 -33.50 29.23 42.24
C MET A 1 -33.22 29.17 40.71
N MET A 2 -33.23 30.27 40.00
CA MET A 2 -32.95 30.28 38.53
C MET A 2 -31.50 30.53 38.14
N LYS A 3 -30.56 30.70 39.06
CA LYS A 3 -29.17 31.04 38.78
C LYS A 3 -28.26 29.85 38.47
N TRP A 4 -28.75 28.64 38.60
CA TRP A 4 -27.95 27.41 38.41
C TRP A 4 -28.16 26.73 37.04
N ILE A 5 -29.23 27.12 36.33
CA ILE A 5 -29.58 26.56 35.01
C ILE A 5 -28.52 26.83 33.96
N PRO A 6 -27.91 28.06 33.84
CA PRO A 6 -26.86 28.29 32.85
C PRO A 6 -25.57 27.54 33.16
N VAL A 7 -25.26 27.25 34.42
CA VAL A 7 -24.07 26.45 34.79
C VAL A 7 -24.26 24.98 34.43
N ALA A 8 -25.48 24.41 34.67
CA ALA A 8 -25.80 23.04 34.27
C ALA A 8 -25.81 22.90 32.73
N LEU A 9 -26.29 23.89 31.98
CA LEU A 9 -26.27 23.91 30.52
C LEU A 9 -24.86 24.03 29.97
N ALA A 10 -23.99 24.83 30.60
CA ALA A 10 -22.55 24.96 30.21
C ALA A 10 -21.78 23.67 30.46
N LEU A 11 -22.07 22.92 31.53
CA LEU A 11 -21.47 21.61 31.81
C LEU A 11 -21.93 20.53 30.86
N LEU A 12 -23.13 20.58 30.31
CA LEU A 12 -23.65 19.68 29.30
C LEU A 12 -23.01 19.91 27.91
N LEU A 13 -22.60 21.14 27.61
CA LEU A 13 -21.91 21.50 26.36
C LEU A 13 -20.42 21.13 26.33
N SER A 14 -19.78 20.90 27.47
CA SER A 14 -18.39 20.53 27.59
C SER A 14 -18.12 19.02 27.43
N ALA A 15 -19.15 18.19 27.29
CA ALA A 15 -19.04 16.72 27.24
C ALA A 15 -18.84 16.14 25.82
N CYS A 16 -18.74 16.96 24.78
CA CYS A 16 -18.71 16.48 23.39
C CYS A 16 -17.48 16.96 22.63
N SER A 17 -16.28 16.55 23.00
CA SER A 17 -15.16 16.69 22.08
C SER A 17 -14.01 15.73 22.36
N SER A 18 -14.24 14.44 22.28
CA SER A 18 -13.17 13.51 21.95
C SER A 18 -13.30 13.19 20.46
N SER A 19 -12.63 13.98 19.63
CA SER A 19 -12.46 13.60 18.23
C SER A 19 -11.73 12.26 18.19
N PRO A 20 -12.26 11.24 17.49
CA PRO A 20 -11.60 9.96 17.37
C PRO A 20 -10.21 10.17 16.76
N GLN A 21 -9.19 9.66 17.44
CA GLN A 21 -7.81 9.81 17.01
C GLN A 21 -7.56 8.96 15.78
N LYS A 22 -7.02 9.58 14.73
CA LYS A 22 -6.63 8.90 13.50
C LYS A 22 -5.25 8.26 13.65
N THR A 23 -5.11 7.04 13.21
CA THR A 23 -3.84 6.31 13.16
C THR A 23 -3.44 6.07 11.71
N TYR A 24 -2.18 6.31 11.39
CA TYR A 24 -1.65 6.19 10.04
C TYR A 24 -0.69 5.02 9.95
N TYR A 25 -0.79 4.25 8.88
CA TYR A 25 -0.02 3.04 8.64
C TYR A 25 0.79 3.16 7.36
N GLN A 26 1.97 2.56 7.37
CA GLN A 26 2.84 2.44 6.22
C GLN A 26 3.35 1.01 6.11
N LEU A 27 3.48 0.52 4.89
CA LEU A 27 4.05 -0.80 4.65
C LEU A 27 5.54 -0.81 5.04
N PRO A 28 6.01 -1.84 5.73
CA PRO A 28 7.42 -1.94 6.07
C PRO A 28 8.26 -2.19 4.81
N ALA A 29 9.39 -1.51 4.69
CA ALA A 29 10.41 -1.85 3.72
C ALA A 29 11.22 -3.03 4.27
N LEU A 30 10.90 -4.24 3.88
CA LEU A 30 11.52 -5.47 4.40
C LEU A 30 12.81 -5.88 3.66
N GLY A 31 13.32 -5.07 2.74
CA GLY A 31 14.57 -5.33 2.02
C GLY A 31 15.71 -4.46 2.56
N ALA A 32 16.84 -5.05 2.91
CA ALA A 32 18.07 -4.27 2.91
C ALA A 32 18.30 -3.76 1.47
N PRO A 33 18.68 -2.49 1.26
CA PRO A 33 19.04 -2.05 -0.07
C PRO A 33 20.12 -2.99 -0.60
N ALA A 34 19.87 -3.62 -1.75
CA ALA A 34 20.91 -4.38 -2.41
C ALA A 34 22.09 -3.43 -2.55
N ALA A 35 23.21 -3.78 -1.92
CA ALA A 35 24.44 -3.04 -2.11
C ALA A 35 24.63 -2.97 -3.61
N ALA A 36 24.80 -1.78 -4.16
CA ALA A 36 25.18 -1.56 -5.54
C ALA A 36 26.54 -2.22 -5.73
N GLY A 37 26.50 -3.52 -6.01
CA GLY A 37 27.63 -4.42 -6.02
C GLY A 37 27.96 -4.83 -7.44
N SER A 38 29.04 -4.28 -7.92
CA SER A 38 29.90 -4.77 -8.98
C SER A 38 29.35 -4.78 -10.41
N SER A 39 29.67 -3.72 -11.10
CA SER A 39 30.24 -3.68 -12.45
C SER A 39 30.73 -5.04 -12.96
N GLY A 40 30.19 -5.52 -14.10
CA GLY A 40 30.87 -6.48 -14.90
C GLY A 40 30.08 -7.58 -15.57
N ALA A 41 28.79 -7.46 -15.74
CA ALA A 41 28.03 -8.25 -16.72
C ALA A 41 26.81 -7.42 -17.11
N SER A 42 26.29 -7.63 -18.32
CA SER A 42 25.10 -6.94 -18.82
C SER A 42 24.02 -6.88 -17.74
N THR A 43 23.91 -5.73 -17.09
CA THR A 43 23.00 -5.53 -15.95
C THR A 43 21.60 -5.58 -16.51
N ARG A 44 20.86 -6.61 -16.13
CA ARG A 44 19.44 -6.72 -16.49
C ARG A 44 18.64 -5.62 -15.79
N GLN A 45 17.67 -5.08 -16.48
CA GLN A 45 16.86 -3.99 -15.98
C GLN A 45 15.40 -4.41 -15.91
N LEU A 46 14.76 -4.12 -14.78
CA LEU A 46 13.34 -4.33 -14.56
C LEU A 46 12.69 -3.01 -14.20
N TRP A 47 11.80 -2.56 -15.04
CA TRP A 47 10.97 -1.39 -14.77
C TRP A 47 9.60 -1.82 -14.22
N LEU A 48 9.34 -1.51 -12.97
CA LEU A 48 8.01 -1.63 -12.40
C LEU A 48 7.18 -0.40 -12.85
N GLU A 49 6.52 -0.55 -13.99
CA GLU A 49 5.83 0.55 -14.68
C GLU A 49 4.59 0.99 -13.90
N HIS A 50 3.79 0.02 -13.49
CA HIS A 50 2.51 0.32 -12.86
C HIS A 50 2.18 -0.67 -11.74
N VAL A 51 1.69 -0.13 -10.62
CA VAL A 51 1.00 -0.89 -9.60
C VAL A 51 -0.38 -0.27 -9.44
N SER A 52 -1.41 -1.02 -9.81
CA SER A 52 -2.80 -0.60 -9.64
C SER A 52 -3.47 -1.39 -8.52
N VAL A 53 -4.41 -0.77 -7.85
CA VAL A 53 -5.23 -1.41 -6.81
C VAL A 53 -6.70 -1.32 -7.19
N ALA A 54 -7.51 -2.27 -6.73
CA ALA A 54 -8.95 -2.21 -6.89
C ALA A 54 -9.54 -0.95 -6.24
N ASP A 55 -10.63 -0.42 -6.76
CA ASP A 55 -11.21 0.86 -6.34
C ASP A 55 -11.47 0.94 -4.84
N TYR A 56 -11.94 -0.15 -4.22
CA TYR A 56 -12.20 -0.18 -2.79
C TYR A 56 -10.91 -0.11 -1.94
N LEU A 57 -9.76 -0.46 -2.51
CA LEU A 57 -8.43 -0.35 -1.90
C LEU A 57 -7.78 1.03 -2.16
N ALA A 58 -8.27 1.78 -3.13
CA ALA A 58 -7.75 3.10 -3.47
C ALA A 58 -8.19 4.19 -2.47
N GLN A 59 -9.04 3.86 -1.53
CA GLN A 59 -9.47 4.74 -0.45
C GLN A 59 -8.36 4.92 0.59
N SER A 60 -8.43 6.00 1.36
CA SER A 60 -7.43 6.28 2.40
C SER A 60 -7.49 5.32 3.58
N GLY A 61 -8.65 4.73 3.86
CA GLY A 61 -8.86 3.83 4.99
C GLY A 61 -8.32 2.42 4.74
N VAL A 62 -7.78 1.82 5.80
CA VAL A 62 -7.42 0.41 5.78
C VAL A 62 -8.67 -0.43 5.60
N VAL A 63 -8.62 -1.39 4.68
CA VAL A 63 -9.75 -2.26 4.37
C VAL A 63 -9.74 -3.50 5.28
N TYR A 64 -10.91 -3.87 5.74
CA TYR A 64 -11.13 -5.01 6.58
C TYR A 64 -12.37 -5.80 6.12
N GLN A 65 -12.26 -7.11 6.01
CA GLN A 65 -13.34 -8.01 5.61
C GLN A 65 -14.06 -8.56 6.84
N THR A 66 -15.35 -8.29 6.99
CA THR A 66 -16.16 -8.69 8.15
C THR A 66 -16.85 -10.03 7.98
N ASN A 67 -17.11 -10.44 6.74
CA ASN A 67 -17.63 -11.76 6.36
C ASN A 67 -17.26 -12.03 4.89
N ASP A 68 -17.75 -13.11 4.31
CA ASP A 68 -17.34 -13.54 2.96
C ASP A 68 -17.66 -12.54 1.83
N VAL A 69 -18.59 -11.61 2.05
CA VAL A 69 -19.05 -10.67 1.02
C VAL A 69 -19.00 -9.20 1.44
N GLN A 70 -18.64 -8.91 2.70
CA GLN A 70 -18.70 -7.56 3.24
C GLN A 70 -17.33 -7.04 3.65
N TYR A 71 -17.04 -5.82 3.21
CA TYR A 71 -15.84 -5.07 3.53
C TYR A 71 -16.19 -3.77 4.26
N VAL A 72 -15.30 -3.36 5.15
CA VAL A 72 -15.34 -2.07 5.83
C VAL A 72 -14.08 -1.30 5.49
N ILE A 73 -14.23 -0.03 5.13
CA ILE A 73 -13.13 0.91 4.96
C ILE A 73 -13.02 1.71 6.26
N ALA A 74 -11.92 1.58 6.96
CA ALA A 74 -11.73 2.22 8.25
C ALA A 74 -11.69 3.75 8.12
N GLN A 75 -12.36 4.43 9.05
CA GLN A 75 -12.39 5.90 9.07
C GLN A 75 -11.25 6.50 9.88
N ASN A 76 -10.71 5.77 10.86
CA ASN A 76 -9.69 6.23 11.79
C ASN A 76 -8.36 5.48 11.69
N ASN A 77 -8.29 4.44 10.88
CA ASN A 77 -7.07 3.70 10.56
C ASN A 77 -6.79 3.91 9.07
N LEU A 78 -5.85 4.76 8.77
CA LEU A 78 -5.62 5.28 7.43
C LEU A 78 -4.23 4.87 6.91
N TRP A 79 -4.10 4.76 5.61
CA TRP A 79 -2.79 4.67 4.98
C TRP A 79 -2.09 6.05 5.05
N ALA A 80 -0.82 6.08 5.43
CA ALA A 80 -0.01 7.31 5.49
C ALA A 80 0.24 7.91 4.10
N SER A 81 0.23 7.07 3.07
CA SER A 81 0.30 7.44 1.65
C SER A 81 -0.64 6.53 0.86
N PRO A 82 -1.04 6.86 -0.37
CA PRO A 82 -1.84 5.99 -1.21
C PRO A 82 -1.25 4.57 -1.29
N LEU A 83 -2.10 3.55 -1.15
CA LEU A 83 -1.66 2.16 -1.05
C LEU A 83 -0.89 1.68 -2.29
N ASP A 84 -1.32 2.08 -3.48
CA ASP A 84 -0.64 1.78 -4.75
C ASP A 84 0.81 2.29 -4.76
N GLN A 85 1.05 3.50 -4.26
CA GLN A 85 2.39 4.09 -4.16
C GLN A 85 3.25 3.35 -3.13
N GLN A 86 2.69 3.00 -1.98
CA GLN A 86 3.40 2.21 -0.97
C GLN A 86 3.77 0.82 -1.50
N LEU A 87 2.84 0.16 -2.20
CA LEU A 87 3.07 -1.14 -2.82
C LEU A 87 4.15 -1.05 -3.91
N GLN A 88 4.13 -0.02 -4.75
CA GLN A 88 5.17 0.19 -5.76
C GLN A 88 6.55 0.31 -5.12
N GLN A 89 6.70 1.14 -4.10
CA GLN A 89 7.97 1.32 -3.40
C GLN A 89 8.43 0.03 -2.71
N THR A 90 7.52 -0.67 -2.04
CA THR A 90 7.81 -1.94 -1.36
C THR A 90 8.22 -3.01 -2.35
N LEU A 91 7.54 -3.12 -3.49
CA LEU A 91 7.88 -4.07 -4.55
C LEU A 91 9.25 -3.78 -5.16
N VAL A 92 9.58 -2.52 -5.46
CA VAL A 92 10.91 -2.15 -5.97
C VAL A 92 11.99 -2.57 -4.98
N THR A 93 11.81 -2.30 -3.69
CA THR A 93 12.78 -2.66 -2.65
C THR A 93 12.94 -4.19 -2.54
N ASN A 94 11.83 -4.91 -2.48
CA ASN A 94 11.85 -6.36 -2.33
C ASN A 94 12.40 -7.08 -3.59
N LEU A 95 12.01 -6.62 -4.77
CA LEU A 95 12.52 -7.16 -6.02
C LEU A 95 14.03 -6.87 -6.21
N SER A 96 14.48 -5.68 -5.81
CA SER A 96 15.92 -5.36 -5.81
C SER A 96 16.72 -6.31 -4.92
N SER A 97 16.16 -6.70 -3.77
CA SER A 97 16.81 -7.65 -2.87
C SER A 97 16.73 -9.10 -3.38
N ALA A 98 15.62 -9.46 -4.04
CA ALA A 98 15.38 -10.82 -4.52
C ALA A 98 16.08 -11.13 -5.86
N LEU A 99 16.45 -10.11 -6.61
CA LEU A 99 17.04 -10.23 -7.94
C LEU A 99 18.48 -9.64 -7.95
N PRO A 100 19.45 -10.34 -7.36
CA PRO A 100 20.83 -9.86 -7.38
C PRO A 100 21.35 -9.77 -8.83
N GLY A 101 22.03 -8.68 -9.15
CA GLY A 101 22.51 -8.39 -10.51
C GLY A 101 21.48 -7.73 -11.42
N TRP A 102 20.27 -7.47 -10.95
CA TRP A 102 19.27 -6.66 -11.65
C TRP A 102 19.21 -5.25 -11.09
N VAL A 103 18.92 -4.30 -11.96
CA VAL A 103 18.51 -2.96 -11.54
C VAL A 103 16.99 -2.90 -11.63
N VAL A 104 16.34 -2.69 -10.49
CA VAL A 104 14.89 -2.55 -10.40
C VAL A 104 14.55 -1.09 -10.13
N SER A 105 13.66 -0.51 -10.92
CA SER A 105 13.28 0.90 -10.82
C SER A 105 11.80 1.09 -11.04
N SER A 106 11.24 2.13 -10.44
CA SER A 106 9.89 2.64 -10.74
C SER A 106 9.88 3.65 -11.88
N GLN A 107 11.06 3.96 -12.44
CA GLN A 107 11.23 4.87 -13.57
C GLN A 107 11.78 4.12 -14.78
N PRO A 108 11.41 4.51 -16.00
CA PRO A 108 11.99 3.91 -17.21
C PRO A 108 13.49 4.15 -17.28
N MET A 109 14.24 3.15 -17.74
CA MET A 109 15.70 3.18 -17.80
C MET A 109 16.22 3.15 -19.23
N SER A 110 15.93 2.08 -19.99
CA SER A 110 16.41 1.90 -21.35
C SER A 110 15.42 1.10 -22.19
N SER A 111 15.68 0.99 -23.51
CA SER A 111 14.84 0.22 -24.43
C SER A 111 14.87 -1.29 -24.17
N ASP A 112 15.94 -1.80 -23.56
CA ASP A 112 16.16 -3.24 -23.34
C ASP A 112 15.66 -3.70 -21.94
N GLN A 113 14.92 -2.87 -21.25
CA GLN A 113 14.37 -3.20 -19.95
C GLN A 113 13.18 -4.15 -20.05
N ASP A 114 13.07 -5.05 -19.10
CA ASP A 114 11.82 -5.79 -18.87
C ASP A 114 10.82 -4.85 -18.17
N VAL A 115 9.54 -4.96 -18.51
CA VAL A 115 8.47 -4.09 -17.98
C VAL A 115 7.48 -4.94 -17.18
N LEU A 116 7.32 -4.61 -15.91
CA LEU A 116 6.41 -5.30 -15.00
C LEU A 116 5.22 -4.39 -14.65
N ASN A 117 4.01 -4.91 -14.84
CA ASN A 117 2.77 -4.33 -14.38
C ASN A 117 2.12 -5.25 -13.36
N VAL A 118 1.63 -4.70 -12.25
CA VAL A 118 1.02 -5.43 -11.14
C VAL A 118 -0.35 -4.84 -10.85
N THR A 119 -1.35 -5.71 -10.70
CA THR A 119 -2.71 -5.32 -10.31
C THR A 119 -3.07 -6.04 -9.02
N ILE A 120 -3.41 -5.29 -7.98
CA ILE A 120 -3.78 -5.82 -6.67
C ILE A 120 -5.30 -5.76 -6.51
N SER A 121 -5.94 -6.91 -6.42
CA SER A 121 -7.40 -7.06 -6.26
C SER A 121 -7.82 -7.32 -4.82
N GLY A 122 -6.89 -7.66 -3.93
CA GLY A 122 -7.13 -7.86 -2.50
C GLY A 122 -5.91 -7.51 -1.67
N PHE A 123 -6.12 -6.69 -0.63
CA PHE A 123 -5.08 -6.32 0.34
C PHE A 123 -5.78 -5.89 1.63
N HIS A 124 -6.13 -6.87 2.48
CA HIS A 124 -6.95 -6.59 3.64
C HIS A 124 -6.82 -7.66 4.72
N GLY A 125 -7.16 -7.29 5.95
CA GLY A 125 -7.41 -8.23 7.02
C GLY A 125 -8.76 -8.91 6.86
N ARG A 126 -8.86 -10.16 7.28
CA ARG A 126 -10.08 -10.96 7.25
C ARG A 126 -10.56 -11.25 8.68
N PHE A 127 -11.87 -11.45 8.84
CA PHE A 127 -12.53 -11.73 10.11
C PHE A 127 -11.99 -12.96 10.86
N ASP A 128 -11.35 -13.89 10.15
CA ASP A 128 -10.71 -15.09 10.73
C ASP A 128 -9.25 -14.87 11.16
N GLY A 129 -8.78 -13.63 11.15
CA GLY A 129 -7.43 -13.24 11.53
C GLY A 129 -6.37 -13.41 10.44
N LYS A 130 -6.76 -13.76 9.23
CA LYS A 130 -5.84 -13.89 8.09
C LYS A 130 -5.64 -12.55 7.39
N ALA A 131 -4.47 -12.35 6.83
CA ALA A 131 -4.20 -11.32 5.85
C ALA A 131 -4.38 -11.88 4.44
N ILE A 132 -5.12 -11.17 3.62
CA ILE A 132 -5.37 -11.54 2.22
C ILE A 132 -4.60 -10.58 1.33
N ILE A 133 -3.74 -11.17 0.49
CA ILE A 133 -3.08 -10.47 -0.62
C ILE A 133 -3.42 -11.23 -1.88
N ARG A 134 -4.01 -10.55 -2.85
CA ARG A 134 -4.44 -11.15 -4.12
C ARG A 134 -4.14 -10.18 -5.24
N GLY A 135 -3.69 -10.69 -6.37
CA GLY A 135 -3.40 -9.85 -7.53
C GLY A 135 -2.88 -10.67 -8.70
N GLU A 136 -2.58 -9.94 -9.75
CA GLU A 136 -2.02 -10.45 -11.00
C GLU A 136 -0.81 -9.60 -11.39
N TRP A 137 0.05 -10.16 -12.21
CA TRP A 137 1.18 -9.45 -12.78
C TRP A 137 1.38 -9.83 -14.23
N VAL A 138 1.88 -8.90 -15.02
CA VAL A 138 2.24 -9.10 -16.42
C VAL A 138 3.65 -8.59 -16.64
N LEU A 139 4.52 -9.45 -17.13
CA LEU A 139 5.88 -9.11 -17.50
C LEU A 139 5.99 -9.05 -19.02
N ASN A 140 6.41 -7.92 -19.54
CA ASN A 140 6.77 -7.75 -20.95
C ASN A 140 8.29 -7.81 -21.10
N ARG A 141 8.75 -8.85 -21.78
CA ARG A 141 10.15 -9.05 -22.12
C ARG A 141 10.31 -9.05 -23.62
N GLN A 142 10.89 -8.00 -24.19
CA GLN A 142 11.16 -7.88 -25.63
C GLN A 142 9.93 -8.19 -26.52
N GLY A 143 8.77 -7.62 -26.16
CA GLY A 143 7.51 -7.84 -26.86
C GLY A 143 6.78 -9.14 -26.52
N ARG A 144 7.31 -9.99 -25.63
CA ARG A 144 6.67 -11.21 -25.14
C ARG A 144 6.03 -10.96 -23.79
N LEU A 145 4.73 -11.21 -23.69
CA LEU A 145 3.98 -11.16 -22.43
C LEU A 145 4.11 -12.50 -21.70
N ILE A 146 4.46 -12.40 -20.41
CA ILE A 146 4.48 -13.52 -19.47
C ILE A 146 3.51 -13.17 -18.34
N LYS A 147 2.65 -14.12 -17.99
CA LYS A 147 1.59 -13.90 -16.99
C LYS A 147 1.56 -15.04 -15.97
#